data_ac4e3e589b9d73acbf7e69e5f008f7bd
#
_entry.id   ac4e3e589b9d73acbf7e69e5f008f7bd
#
_cell.length_a   1.000
_cell.length_b   1.000
_cell.length_c   1.000
_cell.angle_alpha   90.00
_cell.angle_beta   90.00
_cell.angle_gamma   90.00
#
_symmetry.space_group_name_H-M   'P 1'
#
loop_
_entity.id
_entity.type
_entity.pdbx_description
1 polymer ?
#
loop_
_entity_poly.entity_id
_entity_poly.type
_entity_poly.pdbx_seq_one_letter_code
_entity_poly.pdbx_strand_id
1 'polypeptide(L)'
;MPKQSPFDLTKCARHNILQLEPYRCARDDYKDDGTNVLLDANENAYGPSLVLTDDGKLENVTATENAPDLDFLGLNRYPDPHQVELKKLLCDLRNTHTHTQKNLDPSNLFVGVGSDEAIDALLRCFCTPGRDKILTCPPTYGMYSVSAQVNDVGIIKVPLDVENGFQLRPDAINTTLSEQADIKLVYICSPGNPTANLIRKADIQKVLEHPTWNGVVVVDEAYIDFAPEGSSLAEWVTEWPNLVVMQTLSKAFGLAGIRLGAAFTSPEIARLLNSLKAPYNISSPTSALATAALSLANLKVMRSNREKIFIQRDRLLKELPAVRGVGRFLGGTDSNFLLVEILDKPAQEGGRPCNKTALAVYESLAESKGVVVRFRGREYGCEGCLRITVGTESEVSRFLSELAVVLGNIYAGRS
;
A
#
# COMPACT_ATOMS: atom_id res chain seq x y z
N MET A 1 50.34 1.74 -10.75
CA MET A 1 49.78 2.49 -9.61
C MET A 1 48.32 2.79 -9.93
N PRO A 2 47.35 2.52 -9.07
CA PRO A 2 45.99 2.92 -9.32
C PRO A 2 45.94 4.45 -9.40
N LYS A 3 45.20 5.00 -10.38
CA LYS A 3 44.98 6.45 -10.48
C LYS A 3 44.34 6.93 -9.20
N GLN A 4 45.00 7.80 -8.45
CA GLN A 4 44.38 8.49 -7.30
C GLN A 4 43.31 9.43 -7.83
N SER A 5 42.04 9.06 -7.60
CA SER A 5 40.89 9.95 -7.84
C SER A 5 40.70 10.85 -6.63
N PRO A 6 40.46 12.15 -6.78
CA PRO A 6 40.08 13.05 -5.69
C PRO A 6 38.65 12.84 -5.19
N PHE A 7 37.94 11.85 -5.74
CA PHE A 7 36.56 11.55 -5.39
C PHE A 7 36.46 11.04 -3.97
N ASP A 8 35.60 11.72 -3.18
CA ASP A 8 35.25 11.36 -1.80
C ASP A 8 33.72 11.32 -1.70
N LEU A 9 33.17 10.09 -1.64
CA LEU A 9 31.74 9.85 -1.59
C LEU A 9 31.08 10.58 -0.41
N THR A 10 31.76 10.62 0.73
CA THR A 10 31.20 11.20 1.95
C THR A 10 31.02 12.72 1.86
N LYS A 11 31.80 13.37 0.99
CA LYS A 11 31.70 14.81 0.72
C LYS A 11 30.82 15.12 -0.51
N CYS A 12 30.72 14.17 -1.44
CA CYS A 12 29.96 14.34 -2.68
C CYS A 12 28.48 13.98 -2.52
N ALA A 13 28.16 12.95 -1.74
CA ALA A 13 26.78 12.55 -1.49
C ALA A 13 26.12 13.43 -0.42
N ARG A 14 24.82 13.63 -0.54
CA ARG A 14 24.02 14.36 0.47
C ARG A 14 24.07 13.59 1.80
N HIS A 15 24.26 14.31 2.90
CA HIS A 15 24.46 13.71 4.22
C HIS A 15 23.30 12.79 4.65
N ASN A 16 22.07 13.19 4.37
CA ASN A 16 20.89 12.39 4.66
C ASN A 16 20.83 11.10 3.80
N ILE A 17 21.38 11.10 2.60
CA ILE A 17 21.46 9.90 1.76
C ILE A 17 22.50 8.92 2.27
N LEU A 18 23.63 9.42 2.78
CA LEU A 18 24.67 8.56 3.40
C LEU A 18 24.19 7.81 4.63
N GLN A 19 23.12 8.28 5.26
CA GLN A 19 22.51 7.67 6.44
C GLN A 19 21.33 6.75 6.11
N LEU A 20 20.95 6.66 4.81
CA LEU A 20 19.85 5.80 4.38
C LEU A 20 20.26 4.32 4.46
N GLU A 21 19.45 3.55 5.13
CA GLU A 21 19.45 2.10 4.97
C GLU A 21 18.50 1.71 3.84
N PRO A 22 18.89 0.75 2.97
CA PRO A 22 17.99 0.23 1.95
C PRO A 22 16.69 -0.30 2.56
N TYR A 23 15.57 -0.07 1.87
CA TYR A 23 14.32 -0.72 2.24
C TYR A 23 14.52 -2.23 2.21
N ARG A 24 14.24 -2.90 3.33
CA ARG A 24 14.27 -4.36 3.44
C ARG A 24 12.87 -4.92 3.46
N CYS A 25 12.61 -5.85 2.57
CA CYS A 25 11.42 -6.69 2.60
C CYS A 25 11.72 -8.01 3.32
N ALA A 26 10.72 -8.83 3.59
CA ALA A 26 10.95 -10.14 4.21
C ALA A 26 11.80 -11.08 3.32
N ARG A 27 11.71 -10.93 2.01
CA ARG A 27 12.43 -11.75 1.02
C ARG A 27 13.91 -11.42 0.89
N ASP A 28 14.36 -10.29 1.41
CA ASP A 28 15.80 -9.99 1.55
C ASP A 28 16.41 -10.81 2.68
N ASP A 29 15.61 -11.14 3.69
CA ASP A 29 16.03 -11.93 4.84
C ASP A 29 15.87 -13.46 4.58
N TYR A 30 14.86 -13.85 3.79
CA TYR A 30 14.49 -15.24 3.55
C TYR A 30 14.41 -15.52 2.04
N LYS A 31 15.36 -16.31 1.55
CA LYS A 31 15.37 -16.69 0.13
C LYS A 31 14.17 -17.55 -0.20
N ASP A 32 13.46 -17.16 -1.24
CA ASP A 32 12.38 -17.97 -1.81
C ASP A 32 12.93 -18.90 -2.89
N ASP A 33 12.75 -20.19 -2.69
CA ASP A 33 13.10 -21.25 -3.66
C ASP A 33 11.86 -21.77 -4.41
N GLY A 34 10.73 -21.07 -4.27
CA GLY A 34 9.45 -21.44 -4.84
C GLY A 34 8.61 -22.39 -3.98
N THR A 35 9.10 -22.79 -2.81
CA THR A 35 8.36 -23.69 -1.88
C THR A 35 7.69 -22.95 -0.73
N ASN A 36 8.03 -21.69 -0.53
CA ASN A 36 7.51 -20.85 0.54
C ASN A 36 6.06 -20.42 0.30
N VAL A 37 5.30 -20.28 1.38
CA VAL A 37 4.01 -19.57 1.38
C VAL A 37 4.28 -18.12 1.73
N LEU A 38 4.08 -17.22 0.76
CA LEU A 38 4.44 -15.82 0.85
C LEU A 38 3.24 -14.98 1.32
N LEU A 39 3.20 -14.61 2.59
CA LEU A 39 2.14 -13.81 3.23
C LEU A 39 2.69 -12.48 3.80
N ASP A 40 3.78 -11.98 3.22
CA ASP A 40 4.56 -10.86 3.74
C ASP A 40 4.29 -9.53 3.03
N ALA A 41 3.94 -9.56 1.74
CA ALA A 41 3.92 -8.37 0.89
C ALA A 41 2.51 -7.91 0.47
N ASN A 42 1.44 -8.48 1.05
CA ASN A 42 0.04 -8.16 0.74
C ASN A 42 -0.27 -8.34 -0.77
N GLU A 43 0.36 -9.32 -1.39
CA GLU A 43 0.08 -9.68 -2.78
C GLU A 43 -1.30 -10.37 -2.87
N ASN A 44 -1.89 -10.36 -4.06
CA ASN A 44 -3.13 -11.08 -4.28
C ASN A 44 -2.83 -12.56 -4.54
N ALA A 45 -3.13 -13.43 -3.59
CA ALA A 45 -2.84 -14.85 -3.66
C ALA A 45 -3.60 -15.59 -4.79
N TYR A 46 -4.66 -14.99 -5.32
CA TYR A 46 -5.44 -15.53 -6.44
C TYR A 46 -4.95 -15.05 -7.80
N GLY A 47 -3.80 -14.37 -7.83
CA GLY A 47 -3.15 -13.93 -9.05
C GLY A 47 -3.71 -12.64 -9.65
N PRO A 48 -3.31 -12.32 -10.89
CA PRO A 48 -3.72 -11.12 -11.59
C PRO A 48 -5.19 -11.16 -11.98
N SER A 49 -5.85 -10.00 -12.02
CA SER A 49 -7.22 -9.83 -12.52
C SER A 49 -7.21 -9.77 -14.05
N LEU A 50 -6.80 -10.87 -14.67
CA LEU A 50 -6.74 -11.06 -16.12
C LEU A 50 -7.38 -12.39 -16.47
N VAL A 51 -8.06 -12.48 -17.61
CA VAL A 51 -8.51 -13.75 -18.15
C VAL A 51 -7.32 -14.41 -18.85
N LEU A 52 -6.90 -15.54 -18.30
CA LEU A 52 -5.80 -16.32 -18.84
C LEU A 52 -6.34 -17.63 -19.41
N THR A 53 -5.72 -18.12 -20.46
CA THR A 53 -5.92 -19.48 -20.98
C THR A 53 -5.25 -20.50 -20.07
N ASP A 54 -5.59 -21.78 -20.18
CA ASP A 54 -5.01 -22.86 -19.37
C ASP A 54 -3.48 -22.97 -19.50
N ASP A 55 -2.90 -22.48 -20.59
CA ASP A 55 -1.46 -22.39 -20.81
C ASP A 55 -0.83 -21.06 -20.33
N GLY A 56 -1.60 -20.26 -19.58
CA GLY A 56 -1.12 -19.02 -18.94
C GLY A 56 -0.96 -17.82 -19.87
N LYS A 57 -1.48 -17.89 -21.11
CA LYS A 57 -1.53 -16.76 -22.04
C LYS A 57 -2.75 -15.89 -21.75
N LEU A 58 -2.68 -14.62 -22.11
CA LEU A 58 -3.85 -13.77 -22.10
C LEU A 58 -4.88 -14.33 -23.09
N GLU A 59 -6.07 -14.66 -22.59
CA GLU A 59 -7.20 -14.95 -23.46
C GLU A 59 -7.53 -13.67 -24.23
N ASN A 60 -7.71 -13.80 -25.55
CA ASN A 60 -8.10 -12.67 -26.39
C ASN A 60 -9.34 -12.03 -25.77
N VAL A 61 -9.16 -10.88 -25.17
CA VAL A 61 -10.26 -10.05 -24.70
C VAL A 61 -10.91 -9.53 -25.97
N THR A 62 -11.90 -10.26 -26.44
CA THR A 62 -12.77 -9.86 -27.58
C THR A 62 -13.59 -8.63 -27.19
N ALA A 63 -12.96 -7.58 -26.76
CA ALA A 63 -13.65 -6.33 -26.46
C ALA A 63 -13.32 -5.23 -27.47
N THR A 64 -12.26 -5.39 -28.23
CA THR A 64 -11.99 -4.59 -29.44
C THR A 64 -11.05 -5.40 -30.31
N GLU A 65 -11.14 -5.22 -31.62
CA GLU A 65 -10.20 -5.76 -32.62
C GLU A 65 -8.73 -5.37 -32.38
N ASN A 66 -8.44 -4.75 -31.24
CA ASN A 66 -7.16 -4.24 -30.75
C ASN A 66 -6.85 -4.70 -29.33
N ALA A 67 -7.24 -5.93 -28.91
CA ALA A 67 -6.59 -6.52 -27.75
C ALA A 67 -5.09 -6.61 -28.06
N PRO A 68 -4.19 -6.01 -27.27
CA PRO A 68 -2.80 -6.06 -27.60
C PRO A 68 -2.32 -7.50 -27.46
N ASP A 69 -2.15 -8.21 -28.56
CA ASP A 69 -0.96 -9.01 -28.67
C ASP A 69 0.13 -8.06 -28.21
N LEU A 70 0.81 -8.41 -27.11
CA LEU A 70 1.99 -7.65 -26.72
C LEU A 70 2.86 -7.62 -27.99
N ASP A 71 2.69 -6.55 -28.78
CA ASP A 71 3.41 -6.40 -30.03
C ASP A 71 4.86 -6.15 -29.66
N PHE A 72 5.58 -7.26 -29.43
CA PHE A 72 7.02 -7.22 -29.19
C PHE A 72 7.75 -6.52 -30.33
N LEU A 73 7.14 -6.43 -31.52
CA LEU A 73 7.71 -5.71 -32.66
C LEU A 73 7.58 -4.18 -32.51
N GLY A 74 6.61 -3.69 -31.72
CA GLY A 74 6.43 -2.26 -31.43
C GLY A 74 7.33 -1.74 -30.29
N LEU A 75 8.06 -2.58 -29.57
CA LEU A 75 8.88 -2.18 -28.41
C LEU A 75 10.08 -1.29 -28.76
N ASN A 76 10.39 -1.11 -30.03
CA ASN A 76 11.38 -0.12 -30.50
C ASN A 76 10.84 1.34 -30.49
N ARG A 77 9.57 1.53 -30.14
CA ARG A 77 8.93 2.85 -30.05
C ARG A 77 8.66 3.23 -28.60
N TYR A 78 8.77 4.52 -28.30
CA TYR A 78 8.33 5.03 -26.99
C TYR A 78 6.82 4.90 -26.85
N PRO A 79 6.31 4.63 -25.62
CA PRO A 79 4.89 4.57 -25.33
C PRO A 79 4.23 5.95 -25.42
N ASP A 80 2.87 6.00 -25.35
CA ASP A 80 2.14 7.25 -25.18
C ASP A 80 2.59 7.97 -23.88
N PRO A 81 3.14 9.19 -23.96
CA PRO A 81 3.58 9.93 -22.79
C PRO A 81 2.42 10.40 -21.90
N HIS A 82 1.21 10.45 -22.43
CA HIS A 82 0.03 11.00 -21.75
C HIS A 82 -0.87 9.92 -21.15
N GLN A 83 -0.83 8.70 -21.68
CA GLN A 83 -1.62 7.54 -21.22
C GLN A 83 -3.13 7.85 -21.15
N VAL A 84 -3.66 8.52 -22.18
CA VAL A 84 -5.03 9.09 -22.17
C VAL A 84 -6.08 8.00 -22.02
N GLU A 85 -5.97 6.90 -22.78
CA GLU A 85 -6.94 5.80 -22.72
C GLU A 85 -6.92 5.09 -21.37
N LEU A 86 -5.73 4.84 -20.82
CA LEU A 86 -5.58 4.26 -19.49
C LEU A 86 -6.19 5.18 -18.42
N LYS A 87 -5.94 6.48 -18.52
CA LYS A 87 -6.52 7.48 -17.58
C LYS A 87 -8.04 7.52 -17.66
N LYS A 88 -8.64 7.42 -18.85
CA LYS A 88 -10.10 7.33 -19.01
C LYS A 88 -10.67 6.13 -18.26
N LEU A 89 -10.08 4.94 -18.45
CA LEU A 89 -10.54 3.74 -17.77
C LEU A 89 -10.43 3.84 -16.24
N LEU A 90 -9.39 4.48 -15.73
CA LEU A 90 -9.24 4.76 -14.30
C LEU A 90 -10.31 5.75 -13.81
N CYS A 91 -10.64 6.79 -14.59
CA CYS A 91 -11.75 7.70 -14.29
C CYS A 91 -13.08 6.96 -14.28
N ASP A 92 -13.37 6.14 -15.29
CA ASP A 92 -14.62 5.37 -15.39
C ASP A 92 -14.80 4.42 -14.22
N LEU A 93 -13.71 3.79 -13.74
CA LEU A 93 -13.72 2.95 -12.55
C LEU A 93 -14.16 3.73 -11.29
N ARG A 94 -13.86 5.03 -11.21
CA ARG A 94 -14.06 5.85 -10.00
C ARG A 94 -15.16 6.90 -10.12
N ASN A 95 -15.74 7.12 -11.28
CA ASN A 95 -16.94 7.96 -11.48
C ASN A 95 -18.20 7.23 -10.97
N THR A 96 -18.30 7.07 -9.65
CA THR A 96 -19.41 6.33 -9.01
C THR A 96 -20.56 7.24 -8.61
N HIS A 97 -20.34 8.55 -8.61
CA HIS A 97 -21.29 9.57 -8.13
C HIS A 97 -21.76 9.37 -6.67
N THR A 98 -20.92 8.74 -5.86
CA THR A 98 -21.18 8.52 -4.43
C THR A 98 -20.90 9.79 -3.62
N HIS A 99 -19.89 10.56 -4.00
CA HIS A 99 -19.42 11.70 -3.22
C HIS A 99 -19.61 13.05 -3.91
N THR A 100 -19.83 13.05 -5.22
CA THR A 100 -20.06 14.26 -6.04
C THR A 100 -20.82 13.93 -7.31
N GLN A 101 -21.46 14.94 -7.93
CA GLN A 101 -22.06 14.81 -9.24
C GLN A 101 -21.10 15.22 -10.39
N LYS A 102 -19.88 15.65 -10.05
CA LYS A 102 -18.86 15.99 -11.04
C LYS A 102 -18.10 14.74 -11.48
N ASN A 103 -17.72 14.73 -12.74
CA ASN A 103 -16.92 13.63 -13.30
C ASN A 103 -15.41 13.91 -13.17
N LEU A 104 -14.67 12.85 -12.88
CA LEU A 104 -13.25 12.79 -13.17
C LEU A 104 -13.02 12.71 -14.67
N ASP A 105 -11.98 13.32 -15.16
CA ASP A 105 -11.46 13.15 -16.50
C ASP A 105 -9.92 12.97 -16.50
N PRO A 106 -9.28 12.62 -17.62
CA PRO A 106 -7.85 12.37 -17.67
C PRO A 106 -6.98 13.54 -17.17
N SER A 107 -7.47 14.78 -17.13
CA SER A 107 -6.74 15.93 -16.59
C SER A 107 -6.61 15.87 -15.07
N ASN A 108 -7.44 15.09 -14.40
CA ASN A 108 -7.38 14.84 -12.95
C ASN A 108 -6.31 13.83 -12.55
N LEU A 109 -5.59 13.20 -13.52
CA LEU A 109 -4.74 12.05 -13.20
C LEU A 109 -3.27 12.29 -13.52
N PHE A 110 -2.46 11.81 -12.59
CA PHE A 110 -1.09 11.40 -12.80
C PHE A 110 -1.02 9.87 -12.75
N VAL A 111 -0.27 9.24 -13.66
CA VAL A 111 0.06 7.80 -13.62
C VAL A 111 1.56 7.61 -13.54
N GLY A 112 1.99 6.70 -12.66
CA GLY A 112 3.38 6.51 -12.31
C GLY A 112 3.76 5.05 -12.06
N VAL A 113 5.05 4.82 -11.88
CA VAL A 113 5.66 3.52 -11.58
C VAL A 113 5.33 3.09 -10.15
N GLY A 114 4.13 2.53 -9.96
CA GLY A 114 3.52 2.31 -8.66
C GLY A 114 3.06 3.63 -8.01
N SER A 115 2.38 3.53 -6.86
CA SER A 115 2.05 4.70 -6.05
C SER A 115 3.28 5.39 -5.45
N ASP A 116 4.42 4.69 -5.40
CA ASP A 116 5.67 5.23 -4.86
C ASP A 116 6.22 6.39 -5.71
N GLU A 117 6.05 6.36 -7.04
CA GLU A 117 6.41 7.51 -7.89
C GLU A 117 5.54 8.73 -7.58
N ALA A 118 4.26 8.54 -7.27
CA ALA A 118 3.39 9.64 -6.86
C ALA A 118 3.82 10.24 -5.50
N ILE A 119 4.23 9.40 -4.54
CA ILE A 119 4.77 9.86 -3.25
C ILE A 119 6.00 10.74 -3.48
N ASP A 120 6.97 10.27 -4.27
CA ASP A 120 8.20 11.02 -4.57
C ASP A 120 7.89 12.32 -5.34
N ALA A 121 7.04 12.25 -6.36
CA ALA A 121 6.65 13.42 -7.14
C ALA A 121 5.96 14.50 -6.29
N LEU A 122 5.09 14.11 -5.35
CA LEU A 122 4.44 15.04 -4.41
C LEU A 122 5.46 15.73 -3.49
N LEU A 123 6.42 14.97 -2.94
CA LEU A 123 7.49 15.55 -2.12
C LEU A 123 8.31 16.56 -2.93
N ARG A 124 8.72 16.20 -4.13
CA ARG A 124 9.50 17.06 -5.04
C ARG A 124 8.72 18.29 -5.50
N CYS A 125 7.38 18.17 -5.60
CA CYS A 125 6.50 19.24 -6.03
C CYS A 125 6.26 20.29 -4.93
N PHE A 126 6.04 19.85 -3.69
CA PHE A 126 5.53 20.71 -2.62
C PHE A 126 6.51 20.99 -1.49
N CYS A 127 7.56 20.18 -1.33
CA CYS A 127 8.48 20.29 -0.21
C CYS A 127 9.86 20.78 -0.65
N THR A 128 10.31 21.89 -0.12
CA THR A 128 11.69 22.36 -0.27
C THR A 128 12.61 21.54 0.64
N PRO A 129 13.62 20.82 0.10
CA PRO A 129 14.58 20.06 0.88
C PRO A 129 15.24 20.87 2.00
N GLY A 130 15.45 20.26 3.14
CA GLY A 130 16.09 20.88 4.32
C GLY A 130 15.23 21.91 5.05
N ARG A 131 14.01 22.24 4.55
CA ARG A 131 13.14 23.26 5.12
C ARG A 131 11.74 22.75 5.44
N ASP A 132 11.08 22.21 4.42
CA ASP A 132 9.67 21.85 4.56
C ASP A 132 9.49 20.44 5.13
N LYS A 133 8.29 20.15 5.61
CA LYS A 133 7.96 18.91 6.32
C LYS A 133 6.71 18.25 5.74
N ILE A 134 6.58 16.97 6.01
CA ILE A 134 5.33 16.23 5.88
C ILE A 134 4.78 15.87 7.25
N LEU A 135 3.46 15.66 7.35
CA LEU A 135 2.82 15.05 8.49
C LEU A 135 2.37 13.64 8.11
N THR A 136 2.68 12.68 8.98
CA THR A 136 2.25 11.29 8.85
C THR A 136 1.50 10.83 10.10
N CYS A 137 0.63 9.83 9.95
CA CYS A 137 -0.21 9.31 11.03
C CYS A 137 0.15 7.85 11.35
N PRO A 138 1.23 7.59 12.13
CA PRO A 138 1.63 6.22 12.48
C PRO A 138 0.59 5.51 13.40
N PRO A 139 0.47 4.17 13.29
CA PRO A 139 1.22 3.30 12.39
C PRO A 139 0.72 3.47 10.94
N THR A 140 1.64 3.56 9.98
CA THR A 140 1.32 3.84 8.59
C THR A 140 2.35 3.24 7.62
N TYR A 141 2.16 3.45 6.32
CA TYR A 141 3.08 2.94 5.30
C TYR A 141 4.46 3.62 5.41
N GLY A 142 5.50 2.79 5.56
CA GLY A 142 6.85 3.28 5.85
C GLY A 142 7.49 4.11 4.73
N MET A 143 7.06 3.92 3.47
CA MET A 143 7.65 4.63 2.33
C MET A 143 7.42 6.14 2.36
N TYR A 144 6.41 6.65 3.04
CA TYR A 144 6.29 8.10 3.22
C TYR A 144 7.53 8.67 3.92
N SER A 145 7.97 7.98 5.00
CA SER A 145 9.15 8.38 5.75
C SER A 145 10.45 8.16 4.96
N VAL A 146 10.56 7.05 4.26
CA VAL A 146 11.73 6.76 3.41
C VAL A 146 11.85 7.79 2.29
N SER A 147 10.78 8.06 1.56
CA SER A 147 10.78 9.04 0.48
C SER A 147 11.04 10.46 0.99
N ALA A 148 10.50 10.84 2.15
CA ALA A 148 10.78 12.11 2.78
C ALA A 148 12.27 12.24 3.13
N GLN A 149 12.85 11.20 3.72
CA GLN A 149 14.28 11.16 4.06
C GLN A 149 15.17 11.26 2.82
N VAL A 150 14.83 10.54 1.73
CA VAL A 150 15.55 10.64 0.44
C VAL A 150 15.53 12.07 -0.11
N ASN A 151 14.40 12.75 0.04
CA ASN A 151 14.21 14.11 -0.44
C ASN A 151 14.65 15.20 0.57
N ASP A 152 15.26 14.82 1.69
CA ASP A 152 15.67 15.75 2.76
C ASP A 152 14.50 16.60 3.29
N VAL A 153 13.35 15.96 3.48
CA VAL A 153 12.11 16.57 3.96
C VAL A 153 11.85 16.12 5.40
N GLY A 154 11.57 17.06 6.29
CA GLY A 154 11.26 16.77 7.70
C GLY A 154 9.95 16.00 7.86
N ILE A 155 9.83 15.27 8.98
CA ILE A 155 8.64 14.44 9.25
C ILE A 155 8.08 14.80 10.62
N ILE A 156 6.81 15.18 10.65
CA ILE A 156 6.01 15.34 11.86
C ILE A 156 5.06 14.15 11.98
N LYS A 157 4.89 13.65 13.19
CA LYS A 157 4.07 12.48 13.46
C LYS A 157 2.92 12.84 14.38
N VAL A 158 1.69 12.61 13.94
CA VAL A 158 0.48 12.65 14.78
C VAL A 158 -0.11 11.24 14.76
N PRO A 159 0.12 10.43 15.82
CA PRO A 159 -0.31 9.03 15.82
C PRO A 159 -1.81 8.87 15.70
N LEU A 160 -2.22 7.77 15.04
CA LEU A 160 -3.61 7.33 15.02
C LEU A 160 -4.14 7.03 16.42
N ASP A 161 -5.44 7.07 16.59
CA ASP A 161 -6.13 6.76 17.84
C ASP A 161 -6.30 5.25 18.00
N VAL A 162 -5.39 4.62 18.75
CA VAL A 162 -5.37 3.16 18.97
C VAL A 162 -6.67 2.69 19.66
N GLU A 163 -7.13 3.45 20.64
CA GLU A 163 -8.33 3.11 21.43
C GLU A 163 -9.61 3.23 20.59
N ASN A 164 -9.56 4.01 19.52
CA ASN A 164 -10.68 4.20 18.60
C ASN A 164 -10.43 3.50 17.25
N GLY A 165 -9.87 2.28 17.26
CA GLY A 165 -9.65 1.47 16.08
C GLY A 165 -8.73 2.08 15.04
N PHE A 166 -7.70 2.80 15.49
CA PHE A 166 -6.73 3.49 14.63
C PHE A 166 -7.37 4.53 13.68
N GLN A 167 -8.38 5.24 14.14
CA GLN A 167 -8.92 6.38 13.41
C GLN A 167 -8.02 7.61 13.52
N LEU A 168 -8.23 8.61 12.66
CA LEU A 168 -7.51 9.88 12.76
C LEU A 168 -7.84 10.61 14.06
N ARG A 169 -6.92 11.48 14.45
CA ARG A 169 -7.11 12.53 15.46
C ARG A 169 -7.13 13.89 14.76
N PRO A 170 -8.23 14.25 14.07
CA PRO A 170 -8.25 15.44 13.22
C PRO A 170 -7.97 16.73 13.99
N ASP A 171 -8.40 16.84 15.24
CA ASP A 171 -8.14 18.03 16.05
C ASP A 171 -6.63 18.18 16.37
N ALA A 172 -5.94 17.08 16.68
CA ALA A 172 -4.49 17.08 16.90
C ALA A 172 -3.72 17.40 15.61
N ILE A 173 -4.16 16.87 14.47
CA ILE A 173 -3.60 17.20 13.14
C ILE A 173 -3.76 18.71 12.90
N ASN A 174 -4.96 19.25 13.05
CA ASN A 174 -5.25 20.66 12.80
C ASN A 174 -4.50 21.61 13.72
N THR A 175 -4.35 21.25 15.01
CA THR A 175 -3.49 21.99 15.93
C THR A 175 -2.04 22.03 15.43
N THR A 176 -1.49 20.88 15.05
CA THR A 176 -0.13 20.78 14.54
C THR A 176 0.06 21.59 13.24
N LEU A 177 -0.91 21.56 12.33
CA LEU A 177 -0.89 22.36 11.10
C LEU A 177 -0.97 23.86 11.36
N SER A 178 -1.67 24.28 12.41
CA SER A 178 -1.73 25.69 12.84
C SER A 178 -0.41 26.18 13.42
N GLU A 179 0.33 25.31 14.10
CA GLU A 179 1.59 25.64 14.78
C GLU A 179 2.81 25.56 13.84
N GLN A 180 2.74 24.76 12.76
CA GLN A 180 3.87 24.47 11.88
C GLN A 180 3.53 24.75 10.41
N ALA A 181 3.76 25.97 9.99
CA ALA A 181 3.47 26.43 8.61
C ALA A 181 4.37 25.81 7.53
N ASP A 182 5.45 25.13 7.93
CA ASP A 182 6.38 24.42 7.05
C ASP A 182 5.92 22.98 6.69
N ILE A 183 4.81 22.51 7.26
CA ILE A 183 4.16 21.27 6.81
C ILE A 183 3.43 21.54 5.50
N LYS A 184 3.79 20.79 4.43
CA LYS A 184 3.22 20.95 3.08
C LYS A 184 2.30 19.80 2.67
N LEU A 185 2.54 18.60 3.20
CA LEU A 185 1.76 17.40 2.87
C LEU A 185 1.32 16.69 4.15
N VAL A 186 0.08 16.22 4.17
CA VAL A 186 -0.44 15.30 5.18
C VAL A 186 -0.75 13.97 4.51
N TYR A 187 -0.08 12.88 4.92
CA TYR A 187 -0.31 11.54 4.40
C TYR A 187 -1.24 10.74 5.31
N ILE A 188 -2.35 10.24 4.73
CA ILE A 188 -3.37 9.42 5.38
C ILE A 188 -3.50 8.12 4.58
N CYS A 189 -3.18 6.98 5.18
CA CYS A 189 -3.37 5.66 4.56
C CYS A 189 -4.77 5.14 4.89
N SER A 190 -5.61 4.90 3.88
CA SER A 190 -7.01 4.49 4.04
C SER A 190 -7.51 3.63 2.88
N PRO A 191 -7.72 2.31 3.08
CA PRO A 191 -7.47 1.53 4.31
C PRO A 191 -6.01 1.51 4.73
N GLY A 192 -5.79 1.51 6.05
CA GLY A 192 -4.48 1.66 6.67
C GLY A 192 -3.56 0.45 6.46
N ASN A 193 -2.26 0.69 6.39
CA ASN A 193 -1.22 -0.33 6.47
C ASN A 193 -0.29 0.03 7.65
N PRO A 194 -0.25 -0.77 8.74
CA PRO A 194 -0.67 -2.18 8.83
C PRO A 194 -2.07 -2.43 9.43
N THR A 195 -2.89 -1.43 9.63
CA THR A 195 -4.08 -1.48 10.47
C THR A 195 -5.34 -2.00 9.77
N ALA A 196 -5.35 -2.11 8.44
CA ALA A 196 -6.49 -2.57 7.62
C ALA A 196 -7.83 -1.85 7.87
N ASN A 197 -7.82 -0.67 8.49
CA ASN A 197 -9.02 0.10 8.79
C ASN A 197 -9.27 1.19 7.76
N LEU A 198 -10.50 1.35 7.36
CA LEU A 198 -10.97 2.49 6.59
C LEU A 198 -11.07 3.72 7.51
N ILE A 199 -10.42 4.82 7.14
CA ILE A 199 -10.50 6.08 7.86
C ILE A 199 -11.84 6.76 7.56
N ARG A 200 -12.48 7.29 8.60
CA ARG A 200 -13.76 8.00 8.45
C ARG A 200 -13.62 9.22 7.56
N LYS A 201 -14.45 9.30 6.51
CA LYS A 201 -14.48 10.44 5.59
C LYS A 201 -14.62 11.78 6.31
N ALA A 202 -15.46 11.83 7.36
CA ALA A 202 -15.66 13.05 8.15
C ALA A 202 -14.38 13.54 8.85
N ASP A 203 -13.49 12.64 9.24
CA ASP A 203 -12.21 13.01 9.87
C ASP A 203 -11.21 13.55 8.83
N ILE A 204 -11.20 12.96 7.62
CA ILE A 204 -10.43 13.50 6.49
C ILE A 204 -10.95 14.89 6.11
N GLN A 205 -12.27 15.05 6.07
CA GLN A 205 -12.92 16.33 5.76
C GLN A 205 -12.50 17.44 6.74
N LYS A 206 -12.46 17.17 8.03
CA LYS A 206 -11.99 18.16 9.02
C LYS A 206 -10.56 18.64 8.77
N VAL A 207 -9.69 17.78 8.24
CA VAL A 207 -8.33 18.18 7.88
C VAL A 207 -8.33 19.03 6.61
N LEU A 208 -9.13 18.68 5.61
CA LEU A 208 -9.30 19.45 4.37
C LEU A 208 -9.90 20.85 4.64
N GLU A 209 -10.78 20.97 5.62
CA GLU A 209 -11.44 22.21 6.05
C GLU A 209 -10.56 23.10 6.95
N HIS A 210 -9.27 22.78 7.12
CA HIS A 210 -8.39 23.60 7.97
C HIS A 210 -8.38 25.07 7.49
N PRO A 211 -8.65 26.06 8.38
CA PRO A 211 -9.00 27.42 7.94
C PRO A 211 -7.84 28.22 7.38
N THR A 212 -6.60 27.89 7.72
CA THR A 212 -5.42 28.72 7.39
C THR A 212 -4.26 27.93 6.80
N TRP A 213 -4.27 26.60 6.89
CA TRP A 213 -3.17 25.79 6.37
C TRP A 213 -3.23 25.70 4.84
N ASN A 214 -2.12 26.06 4.19
CA ASN A 214 -1.95 25.96 2.74
C ASN A 214 -1.06 24.76 2.41
N GLY A 215 -1.66 23.60 2.30
CA GLY A 215 -0.98 22.35 1.97
C GLY A 215 -1.92 21.33 1.35
N VAL A 216 -1.40 20.15 1.07
CA VAL A 216 -2.10 19.09 0.36
C VAL A 216 -2.35 17.90 1.27
N VAL A 217 -3.59 17.41 1.30
CA VAL A 217 -3.97 16.15 1.94
C VAL A 217 -3.85 15.03 0.92
N VAL A 218 -3.05 14.02 1.24
CA VAL A 218 -2.82 12.83 0.42
C VAL A 218 -3.47 11.63 1.10
N VAL A 219 -4.48 11.06 0.47
CA VAL A 219 -5.14 9.83 0.92
C VAL A 219 -4.62 8.67 0.07
N ASP A 220 -3.93 7.75 0.71
CA ASP A 220 -3.40 6.55 0.04
C ASP A 220 -4.43 5.42 0.13
N GLU A 221 -5.08 5.17 -0.99
CA GLU A 221 -6.11 4.17 -1.20
C GLU A 221 -5.59 2.88 -1.85
N ALA A 222 -4.36 2.47 -1.55
CA ALA A 222 -3.79 1.26 -2.14
C ALA A 222 -4.64 -0.01 -1.92
N TYR A 223 -5.45 -0.04 -0.87
CA TYR A 223 -6.31 -1.18 -0.50
C TYR A 223 -7.81 -0.93 -0.69
N ILE A 224 -8.20 0.16 -1.31
CA ILE A 224 -9.61 0.63 -1.34
C ILE A 224 -10.59 -0.36 -1.97
N ASP A 225 -10.12 -1.18 -2.92
CA ASP A 225 -10.97 -2.15 -3.59
C ASP A 225 -11.35 -3.35 -2.69
N PHE A 226 -10.78 -3.45 -1.48
CA PHE A 226 -11.19 -4.39 -0.43
C PHE A 226 -12.17 -3.77 0.58
N ALA A 227 -12.36 -2.46 0.56
CA ALA A 227 -13.32 -1.75 1.39
C ALA A 227 -14.75 -1.84 0.78
N PRO A 228 -15.79 -1.46 1.52
CA PRO A 228 -17.16 -1.39 0.97
C PRO A 228 -17.24 -0.54 -0.31
N GLU A 229 -18.12 -0.91 -1.22
CA GLU A 229 -18.34 -0.15 -2.45
C GLU A 229 -18.74 1.30 -2.13
N GLY A 230 -18.25 2.25 -2.92
CA GLY A 230 -18.45 3.68 -2.69
C GLY A 230 -17.53 4.29 -1.62
N SER A 231 -16.57 3.55 -1.05
CA SER A 231 -15.64 4.09 -0.06
C SER A 231 -14.53 4.96 -0.65
N SER A 232 -14.22 4.82 -1.94
CA SER A 232 -13.14 5.59 -2.59
C SER A 232 -13.47 7.07 -2.63
N LEU A 233 -12.49 7.89 -2.25
CA LEU A 233 -12.58 9.35 -2.31
C LEU A 233 -12.01 9.93 -3.62
N ALA A 234 -11.68 9.09 -4.61
CA ALA A 234 -11.06 9.54 -5.86
C ALA A 234 -11.88 10.63 -6.57
N GLU A 235 -13.20 10.45 -6.71
CA GLU A 235 -14.07 11.46 -7.35
C GLU A 235 -14.20 12.75 -6.53
N TRP A 236 -13.92 12.70 -5.22
CA TRP A 236 -14.04 13.85 -4.33
C TRP A 236 -12.95 14.91 -4.55
N VAL A 237 -11.90 14.60 -5.29
CA VAL A 237 -10.87 15.58 -5.72
C VAL A 237 -11.43 16.68 -6.62
N THR A 238 -12.60 16.46 -7.22
CA THR A 238 -13.32 17.49 -8.00
C THR A 238 -13.97 18.55 -7.12
N GLU A 239 -14.10 18.29 -5.81
CA GLU A 239 -14.64 19.23 -4.81
C GLU A 239 -13.53 19.90 -3.99
N TRP A 240 -12.39 19.21 -3.80
CA TRP A 240 -11.29 19.66 -2.95
C TRP A 240 -10.01 19.88 -3.78
N PRO A 241 -9.62 21.13 -4.08
CA PRO A 241 -8.48 21.41 -4.93
C PRO A 241 -7.14 20.97 -4.34
N ASN A 242 -7.07 20.75 -3.02
CA ASN A 242 -5.91 20.30 -2.26
C ASN A 242 -5.99 18.83 -1.82
N LEU A 243 -6.87 18.03 -2.40
CA LEU A 243 -6.94 16.58 -2.16
C LEU A 243 -6.19 15.83 -3.26
N VAL A 244 -5.37 14.88 -2.85
CA VAL A 244 -4.76 13.85 -3.73
C VAL A 244 -5.19 12.49 -3.21
N VAL A 245 -5.69 11.63 -4.09
CA VAL A 245 -6.04 10.24 -3.77
C VAL A 245 -5.15 9.32 -4.60
N MET A 246 -4.30 8.54 -3.94
CA MET A 246 -3.39 7.62 -4.61
C MET A 246 -3.96 6.20 -4.63
N GLN A 247 -3.82 5.51 -5.75
CA GLN A 247 -4.25 4.13 -5.93
C GLN A 247 -3.21 3.33 -6.71
N THR A 248 -3.32 1.99 -6.68
CA THR A 248 -2.41 1.10 -7.39
C THR A 248 -3.13 -0.16 -7.87
N LEU A 249 -2.68 -0.72 -8.98
CA LEU A 249 -3.13 -2.03 -9.43
C LEU A 249 -2.39 -3.19 -8.75
N SER A 250 -1.44 -2.89 -7.85
CA SER A 250 -0.60 -3.91 -7.20
C SER A 250 -1.36 -4.85 -6.26
N LYS A 251 -2.50 -4.42 -5.67
CA LYS A 251 -3.17 -5.13 -4.58
C LYS A 251 -4.41 -5.89 -5.07
N ALA A 252 -5.57 -5.28 -5.12
CA ALA A 252 -6.80 -5.97 -5.51
C ALA A 252 -6.76 -6.53 -6.94
N PHE A 253 -6.10 -5.84 -7.86
CA PHE A 253 -5.94 -6.29 -9.24
C PHE A 253 -4.88 -7.38 -9.42
N GLY A 254 -4.05 -7.67 -8.38
CA GLY A 254 -3.02 -8.70 -8.46
C GLY A 254 -1.89 -8.41 -9.47
N LEU A 255 -1.67 -7.13 -9.79
CA LEU A 255 -0.72 -6.70 -10.83
C LEU A 255 0.49 -5.95 -10.23
N ALA A 256 1.01 -6.43 -9.10
CA ALA A 256 2.18 -5.83 -8.47
C ALA A 256 3.41 -5.75 -9.41
N GLY A 257 3.59 -6.76 -10.26
CA GLY A 257 4.72 -6.87 -11.18
C GLY A 257 4.74 -5.83 -12.30
N ILE A 258 3.59 -5.27 -12.71
CA ILE A 258 3.56 -4.26 -13.79
C ILE A 258 3.92 -2.85 -13.31
N ARG A 259 4.01 -2.63 -11.98
CA ARG A 259 4.41 -1.36 -11.38
C ARG A 259 3.58 -0.17 -11.86
N LEU A 260 2.25 -0.21 -11.69
CA LEU A 260 1.37 0.91 -12.01
C LEU A 260 0.63 1.42 -10.79
N GLY A 261 0.68 2.76 -10.61
CA GLY A 261 -0.12 3.52 -9.67
C GLY A 261 -0.68 4.78 -10.32
N ALA A 262 -1.69 5.35 -9.70
CA ALA A 262 -2.32 6.58 -10.12
C ALA A 262 -2.51 7.53 -8.94
N ALA A 263 -2.44 8.83 -9.19
CA ALA A 263 -2.87 9.87 -8.28
C ALA A 263 -3.99 10.67 -8.94
N PHE A 264 -5.15 10.65 -8.33
CA PHE A 264 -6.31 11.49 -8.66
C PHE A 264 -6.19 12.80 -7.89
N THR A 265 -6.39 13.93 -8.54
CA THR A 265 -6.28 15.25 -7.89
C THR A 265 -6.91 16.34 -8.76
N SER A 266 -6.82 17.61 -8.34
CA SER A 266 -7.22 18.71 -9.18
C SER A 266 -6.35 18.79 -10.46
N PRO A 267 -6.87 19.28 -11.57
CA PRO A 267 -6.13 19.39 -12.84
C PRO A 267 -4.81 20.18 -12.69
N GLU A 268 -4.79 21.18 -11.82
CA GLU A 268 -3.61 22.00 -11.54
C GLU A 268 -2.48 21.19 -10.91
N ILE A 269 -2.79 20.38 -9.87
CA ILE A 269 -1.81 19.51 -9.22
C ILE A 269 -1.40 18.40 -10.18
N ALA A 270 -2.35 17.76 -10.87
CA ALA A 270 -2.05 16.72 -11.84
C ALA A 270 -1.09 17.21 -12.94
N ARG A 271 -1.27 18.45 -13.43
CA ARG A 271 -0.36 19.09 -14.39
C ARG A 271 1.06 19.19 -13.84
N LEU A 272 1.24 19.61 -12.58
CA LEU A 272 2.56 19.70 -11.96
C LEU A 272 3.21 18.32 -11.85
N LEU A 273 2.49 17.31 -11.38
CA LEU A 273 3.00 15.94 -11.27
C LEU A 273 3.39 15.37 -12.64
N ASN A 274 2.56 15.58 -13.67
CA ASN A 274 2.85 15.17 -15.04
C ASN A 274 4.05 15.93 -15.65
N SER A 275 4.36 17.14 -15.18
CA SER A 275 5.53 17.89 -15.60
C SER A 275 6.84 17.41 -14.95
N LEU A 276 6.75 16.80 -13.75
CA LEU A 276 7.90 16.29 -13.00
C LEU A 276 8.32 14.87 -13.38
N LYS A 277 7.38 14.09 -13.92
CA LYS A 277 7.67 12.68 -14.28
C LYS A 277 8.70 12.59 -15.39
N ALA A 278 9.45 11.49 -15.42
CA ALA A 278 10.28 11.17 -16.58
C ALA A 278 9.39 11.01 -17.82
N PRO A 279 9.84 11.52 -19.00
CA PRO A 279 9.13 11.25 -20.24
C PRO A 279 8.95 9.74 -20.45
N TYR A 280 7.76 9.34 -20.91
CA TYR A 280 7.46 7.93 -21.21
C TYR A 280 7.64 6.97 -20.01
N ASN A 281 7.33 7.43 -18.80
CA ASN A 281 7.55 6.68 -17.55
C ASN A 281 6.79 5.35 -17.48
N ILE A 282 5.67 5.20 -18.19
CA ILE A 282 4.89 3.95 -18.25
C ILE A 282 5.20 3.23 -19.56
N SER A 283 5.74 2.02 -19.46
CA SER A 283 6.08 1.20 -20.62
C SER A 283 4.84 0.72 -21.38
N SER A 284 4.98 0.42 -22.67
CA SER A 284 3.88 -0.13 -23.49
C SER A 284 3.33 -1.43 -22.91
N PRO A 285 4.14 -2.41 -22.45
CA PRO A 285 3.60 -3.61 -21.80
C PRO A 285 2.80 -3.30 -20.53
N THR A 286 3.28 -2.40 -19.68
CA THR A 286 2.56 -1.96 -18.48
C THR A 286 1.22 -1.33 -18.84
N SER A 287 1.21 -0.42 -19.79
CA SER A 287 0.00 0.26 -20.27
C SER A 287 -1.02 -0.71 -20.83
N ALA A 288 -0.58 -1.64 -21.70
CA ALA A 288 -1.43 -2.65 -22.31
C ALA A 288 -2.08 -3.57 -21.28
N LEU A 289 -1.28 -4.11 -20.33
CA LEU A 289 -1.78 -4.99 -19.26
C LEU A 289 -2.74 -4.24 -18.32
N ALA A 290 -2.43 -3.01 -17.97
CA ALA A 290 -3.29 -2.18 -17.13
C ALA A 290 -4.63 -1.86 -17.81
N THR A 291 -4.60 -1.49 -19.08
CA THR A 291 -5.80 -1.25 -19.90
C THR A 291 -6.66 -2.50 -19.99
N ALA A 292 -6.06 -3.66 -20.24
CA ALA A 292 -6.76 -4.94 -20.26
C ALA A 292 -7.42 -5.24 -18.91
N ALA A 293 -6.69 -5.05 -17.79
CA ALA A 293 -7.19 -5.32 -16.45
C ALA A 293 -8.42 -4.46 -16.07
N LEU A 294 -8.54 -3.28 -16.65
CA LEU A 294 -9.67 -2.36 -16.42
C LEU A 294 -10.87 -2.63 -17.34
N SER A 295 -10.80 -3.61 -18.25
CA SER A 295 -11.95 -4.03 -19.03
C SER A 295 -13.05 -4.65 -18.16
N LEU A 296 -14.31 -4.59 -18.62
CA LEU A 296 -15.45 -5.14 -17.88
C LEU A 296 -15.28 -6.64 -17.56
N ALA A 297 -14.67 -7.42 -18.46
CA ALA A 297 -14.41 -8.84 -18.23
C ALA A 297 -13.40 -9.04 -17.09
N ASN A 298 -12.29 -8.33 -17.12
CA ASN A 298 -11.23 -8.45 -16.10
C ASN A 298 -11.60 -7.83 -14.75
N LEU A 299 -12.45 -6.80 -14.73
CA LEU A 299 -13.04 -6.30 -13.48
C LEU A 299 -13.91 -7.37 -12.79
N LYS A 300 -14.59 -8.26 -13.55
CA LYS A 300 -15.29 -9.41 -12.95
C LYS A 300 -14.32 -10.41 -12.33
N VAL A 301 -13.17 -10.65 -12.97
CA VAL A 301 -12.10 -11.52 -12.40
C VAL A 301 -11.58 -10.92 -11.11
N MET A 302 -11.26 -9.63 -11.09
CA MET A 302 -10.80 -8.93 -9.88
C MET A 302 -11.82 -9.09 -8.74
N ARG A 303 -13.10 -8.83 -9.01
CA ARG A 303 -14.17 -8.98 -8.00
C ARG A 303 -14.29 -10.42 -7.51
N SER A 304 -14.23 -11.41 -8.41
CA SER A 304 -14.26 -12.83 -8.04
C SER A 304 -13.08 -13.22 -7.13
N ASN A 305 -11.86 -12.75 -7.44
CA ASN A 305 -10.69 -13.00 -6.60
C ASN A 305 -10.80 -12.30 -5.25
N ARG A 306 -11.33 -11.07 -5.21
CA ARG A 306 -11.63 -10.35 -3.97
C ARG A 306 -12.57 -11.14 -3.06
N GLU A 307 -13.64 -11.71 -3.61
CA GLU A 307 -14.59 -12.55 -2.84
C GLU A 307 -13.92 -13.79 -2.24
N LYS A 308 -13.02 -14.44 -2.99
CA LYS A 308 -12.24 -15.57 -2.45
C LYS A 308 -11.34 -15.11 -1.28
N ILE A 309 -10.73 -13.93 -1.38
CA ILE A 309 -9.95 -13.34 -0.29
C ILE A 309 -10.84 -13.08 0.93
N PHE A 310 -12.05 -12.55 0.75
CA PHE A 310 -12.98 -12.31 1.85
C PHE A 310 -13.38 -13.61 2.55
N ILE A 311 -13.65 -14.69 1.81
CA ILE A 311 -13.94 -16.01 2.40
C ILE A 311 -12.77 -16.49 3.28
N GLN A 312 -11.54 -16.37 2.83
CA GLN A 312 -10.37 -16.80 3.59
C GLN A 312 -10.05 -15.83 4.74
N ARG A 313 -10.29 -14.55 4.60
CA ARG A 313 -10.20 -13.58 5.69
C ARG A 313 -11.17 -13.91 6.82
N ASP A 314 -12.41 -14.18 6.48
CA ASP A 314 -13.46 -14.53 7.46
C ASP A 314 -13.15 -15.87 8.13
N ARG A 315 -12.55 -16.80 7.41
CA ARG A 315 -12.01 -18.04 7.97
C ARG A 315 -10.89 -17.77 8.99
N LEU A 316 -9.93 -16.91 8.67
CA LEU A 316 -8.87 -16.51 9.61
C LEU A 316 -9.44 -15.85 10.86
N LEU A 317 -10.41 -14.94 10.71
CA LEU A 317 -11.09 -14.28 11.84
C LEU A 317 -11.79 -15.29 12.77
N LYS A 318 -12.29 -16.39 12.20
CA LYS A 318 -12.97 -17.45 12.95
C LYS A 318 -12.01 -18.44 13.61
N GLU A 319 -10.94 -18.85 12.91
CA GLU A 319 -10.08 -19.96 13.33
C GLU A 319 -8.87 -19.51 14.16
N LEU A 320 -8.29 -18.32 13.89
CA LEU A 320 -7.14 -17.82 14.65
C LEU A 320 -7.38 -17.66 16.16
N PRO A 321 -8.54 -17.22 16.64
CA PRO A 321 -8.79 -17.15 18.09
C PRO A 321 -8.72 -18.50 18.83
N ALA A 322 -8.86 -19.62 18.12
CA ALA A 322 -8.71 -20.94 18.68
C ALA A 322 -7.23 -21.38 18.81
N VAL A 323 -6.31 -20.69 18.12
CA VAL A 323 -4.87 -20.98 18.20
C VAL A 323 -4.32 -20.42 19.51
N ARG A 324 -3.75 -21.30 20.33
CA ARG A 324 -3.22 -20.96 21.64
C ARG A 324 -2.07 -19.94 21.51
N GLY A 325 -2.24 -18.76 22.10
CA GLY A 325 -1.25 -17.67 22.03
C GLY A 325 -1.55 -16.59 20.99
N VAL A 326 -2.62 -16.71 20.25
CA VAL A 326 -3.17 -15.62 19.45
C VAL A 326 -4.01 -14.71 20.35
N GLY A 327 -3.79 -13.39 20.24
CA GLY A 327 -4.52 -12.35 20.97
C GLY A 327 -5.64 -11.71 20.14
N ARG A 328 -5.78 -10.40 20.28
CA ARG A 328 -6.82 -9.63 19.58
C ARG A 328 -6.44 -9.40 18.11
N PHE A 329 -7.43 -9.15 17.29
CA PHE A 329 -7.26 -8.47 16.02
C PHE A 329 -7.27 -6.97 16.27
N LEU A 330 -6.34 -6.25 15.66
CA LEU A 330 -6.26 -4.81 15.77
C LEU A 330 -6.63 -4.14 14.44
N GLY A 331 -7.18 -2.93 14.52
CA GLY A 331 -7.62 -2.17 13.36
C GLY A 331 -8.91 -2.69 12.73
N GLY A 332 -8.94 -2.74 11.40
CA GLY A 332 -10.12 -3.13 10.61
C GLY A 332 -9.92 -4.39 9.78
N THR A 333 -10.82 -4.56 8.82
CA THR A 333 -10.82 -5.68 7.87
C THR A 333 -10.98 -5.21 6.43
N ASP A 334 -10.70 -3.94 6.14
CA ASP A 334 -10.94 -3.31 4.85
C ASP A 334 -9.73 -3.45 3.90
N SER A 335 -8.94 -4.54 4.07
CA SER A 335 -7.81 -4.87 3.20
C SER A 335 -7.66 -6.38 3.02
N ASN A 336 -6.61 -6.82 2.31
CA ASN A 336 -6.28 -8.22 2.13
C ASN A 336 -5.31 -8.76 3.17
N PHE A 337 -5.29 -8.20 4.36
CA PHE A 337 -4.49 -8.68 5.49
C PHE A 337 -5.17 -8.38 6.83
N LEU A 338 -4.69 -9.02 7.87
CA LEU A 338 -5.10 -8.82 9.26
C LEU A 338 -3.89 -8.45 10.11
N LEU A 339 -4.10 -7.60 11.12
CA LEU A 339 -3.13 -7.28 12.16
C LEU A 339 -3.51 -8.03 13.44
N VAL A 340 -2.64 -8.92 13.91
CA VAL A 340 -2.96 -9.90 14.94
C VAL A 340 -1.93 -9.85 16.04
N GLU A 341 -2.37 -9.79 17.30
CA GLU A 341 -1.50 -9.87 18.49
C GLU A 341 -1.04 -11.31 18.73
N ILE A 342 0.23 -11.47 19.09
CA ILE A 342 0.83 -12.70 19.60
C ILE A 342 1.20 -12.48 21.07
N LEU A 343 0.77 -13.42 21.91
CA LEU A 343 0.90 -13.33 23.36
C LEU A 343 2.17 -14.01 23.87
N ASP A 344 2.66 -13.59 25.04
CA ASP A 344 3.82 -14.22 25.72
C ASP A 344 3.49 -15.62 26.27
N LYS A 345 2.23 -15.90 26.55
CA LYS A 345 1.64 -17.17 26.96
C LYS A 345 0.18 -17.22 26.54
N PRO A 346 -0.48 -18.38 26.62
CA PRO A 346 -1.90 -18.49 26.27
C PRO A 346 -2.80 -17.49 26.99
N ALA A 347 -3.84 -17.01 26.30
CA ALA A 347 -4.79 -16.03 26.86
C ALA A 347 -5.44 -16.51 28.17
N GLN A 348 -5.75 -17.83 28.26
CA GLN A 348 -6.33 -18.45 29.45
C GLN A 348 -5.40 -18.40 30.68
N GLU A 349 -4.11 -18.24 30.46
CA GLU A 349 -3.07 -18.09 31.47
C GLU A 349 -2.72 -16.61 31.76
N GLY A 350 -3.52 -15.68 31.21
CA GLY A 350 -3.32 -14.25 31.37
C GLY A 350 -2.19 -13.70 30.45
N GLY A 351 -2.03 -14.27 29.27
CA GLY A 351 -1.06 -13.82 28.26
C GLY A 351 -1.29 -12.39 27.83
N ARG A 352 -0.17 -11.69 27.54
CA ARG A 352 -0.16 -10.30 27.06
C ARG A 352 0.58 -10.20 25.73
N PRO A 353 0.24 -9.23 24.86
CA PRO A 353 0.99 -8.97 23.64
C PRO A 353 2.49 -8.84 23.92
N CYS A 354 3.33 -9.49 23.11
CA CYS A 354 4.75 -9.58 23.37
C CYS A 354 5.58 -9.58 22.11
N ASN A 355 6.41 -8.55 21.95
CA ASN A 355 7.30 -8.40 20.80
C ASN A 355 8.31 -9.54 20.67
N LYS A 356 8.83 -10.05 21.80
CA LYS A 356 9.79 -11.16 21.80
C LYS A 356 9.16 -12.43 21.23
N THR A 357 7.95 -12.76 21.67
CA THR A 357 7.21 -13.93 21.18
C THR A 357 6.81 -13.76 19.72
N ALA A 358 6.27 -12.60 19.35
CA ALA A 358 5.87 -12.30 17.96
C ALA A 358 7.06 -12.36 17.00
N LEU A 359 8.23 -11.85 17.39
CA LEU A 359 9.43 -11.93 16.59
C LEU A 359 9.91 -13.38 16.42
N ALA A 360 9.94 -14.16 17.52
CA ALA A 360 10.29 -15.58 17.47
C ALA A 360 9.31 -16.40 16.60
N VAL A 361 8.01 -16.08 16.65
CA VAL A 361 7.00 -16.70 15.75
C VAL A 361 7.29 -16.34 14.30
N TYR A 362 7.55 -15.05 14.00
CA TYR A 362 7.87 -14.58 12.66
C TYR A 362 9.09 -15.30 12.09
N GLU A 363 10.20 -15.36 12.84
CA GLU A 363 11.44 -16.01 12.45
C GLU A 363 11.25 -17.52 12.27
N SER A 364 10.61 -18.20 13.23
CA SER A 364 10.38 -19.66 13.16
C SER A 364 9.47 -20.05 12.01
N LEU A 365 8.42 -19.27 11.72
CA LEU A 365 7.55 -19.50 10.58
C LEU A 365 8.32 -19.36 9.27
N ALA A 366 9.14 -18.34 9.13
CA ALA A 366 9.89 -18.08 7.90
C ALA A 366 11.03 -19.10 7.71
N GLU A 367 11.86 -19.34 8.74
CA GLU A 367 13.09 -20.15 8.62
C GLU A 367 12.80 -21.65 8.63
N SER A 368 11.84 -22.09 9.44
CA SER A 368 11.63 -23.52 9.67
C SER A 368 10.37 -24.08 9.01
N LYS A 369 9.41 -23.25 8.64
CA LYS A 369 8.08 -23.66 8.15
C LYS A 369 7.77 -23.17 6.73
N GLY A 370 8.62 -22.32 6.17
CA GLY A 370 8.40 -21.73 4.85
C GLY A 370 7.10 -20.93 4.77
N VAL A 371 6.73 -20.24 5.85
CA VAL A 371 5.56 -19.35 5.91
C VAL A 371 6.03 -17.96 6.33
N VAL A 372 5.97 -16.99 5.41
CA VAL A 372 6.49 -15.64 5.63
C VAL A 372 5.34 -14.67 5.87
N VAL A 373 5.26 -14.14 7.08
CA VAL A 373 4.35 -13.06 7.49
C VAL A 373 5.14 -11.77 7.71
N ARG A 374 4.60 -10.77 8.37
CA ARG A 374 5.35 -9.54 8.65
C ARG A 374 5.25 -9.14 10.13
N PHE A 375 6.39 -9.05 10.82
CA PHE A 375 6.46 -8.51 12.18
C PHE A 375 6.22 -6.99 12.17
N ARG A 376 5.32 -6.51 13.04
CA ARG A 376 4.91 -5.11 13.18
C ARG A 376 5.01 -4.55 14.59
N GLY A 377 5.55 -5.33 15.52
CA GLY A 377 5.60 -4.99 16.93
C GLY A 377 6.42 -3.74 17.29
N ARG A 378 7.19 -3.18 16.36
CA ARG A 378 7.94 -1.93 16.57
C ARG A 378 7.13 -0.67 16.21
N GLU A 379 5.97 -0.83 15.61
CA GLU A 379 5.13 0.30 15.21
C GLU A 379 4.23 0.74 16.37
N TYR A 380 3.84 2.01 16.36
CA TYR A 380 3.01 2.60 17.40
C TYR A 380 1.69 1.83 17.55
N GLY A 381 1.37 1.43 18.78
CA GLY A 381 0.15 0.69 19.11
C GLY A 381 0.08 -0.75 18.57
N CYS A 382 1.20 -1.31 18.06
CA CYS A 382 1.24 -2.65 17.45
C CYS A 382 2.10 -3.64 18.26
N GLU A 383 2.22 -3.47 19.58
CA GLU A 383 3.01 -4.40 20.39
C GLU A 383 2.56 -5.85 20.21
N GLY A 384 3.51 -6.74 20.00
CA GLY A 384 3.25 -8.17 19.78
C GLY A 384 2.57 -8.49 18.45
N CYS A 385 2.48 -7.56 17.48
CA CYS A 385 1.68 -7.78 16.29
C CYS A 385 2.44 -8.40 15.12
N LEU A 386 1.74 -9.30 14.44
CA LEU A 386 2.05 -9.76 13.09
C LEU A 386 0.99 -9.24 12.12
N ARG A 387 1.42 -8.77 10.94
CA ARG A 387 0.52 -8.54 9.81
C ARG A 387 0.55 -9.78 8.93
N ILE A 388 -0.63 -10.35 8.68
CA ILE A 388 -0.82 -11.61 7.98
C ILE A 388 -1.62 -11.32 6.72
N THR A 389 -1.01 -11.47 5.55
CA THR A 389 -1.73 -11.37 4.27
C THR A 389 -2.68 -12.57 4.14
N VAL A 390 -3.86 -12.34 3.59
CA VAL A 390 -4.85 -13.40 3.33
C VAL A 390 -4.45 -14.13 2.06
N GLY A 391 -4.07 -15.40 2.22
CA GLY A 391 -3.71 -16.30 1.12
C GLY A 391 -4.87 -17.07 0.54
N THR A 392 -4.57 -18.04 -0.33
CA THR A 392 -5.50 -19.06 -0.83
C THR A 392 -5.94 -20.00 0.29
N GLU A 393 -6.93 -20.83 0.05
CA GLU A 393 -7.43 -21.83 1.02
C GLU A 393 -6.31 -22.75 1.53
N SER A 394 -5.45 -23.22 0.64
CA SER A 394 -4.32 -24.09 1.00
C SER A 394 -3.26 -23.36 1.82
N GLU A 395 -2.94 -22.11 1.45
CA GLU A 395 -1.97 -21.27 2.17
C GLU A 395 -2.47 -20.91 3.57
N VAL A 396 -3.74 -20.54 3.69
CA VAL A 396 -4.38 -20.28 5.00
C VAL A 396 -4.39 -21.55 5.87
N SER A 397 -4.70 -22.70 5.30
CA SER A 397 -4.67 -23.98 6.03
C SER A 397 -3.26 -24.31 6.54
N ARG A 398 -2.24 -24.15 5.70
CA ARG A 398 -0.83 -24.34 6.06
C ARG A 398 -0.41 -23.35 7.15
N PHE A 399 -0.71 -22.06 6.98
CA PHE A 399 -0.39 -21.03 7.96
C PHE A 399 -0.98 -21.34 9.34
N LEU A 400 -2.28 -21.67 9.44
CA LEU A 400 -2.94 -21.99 10.71
C LEU A 400 -2.30 -23.19 11.41
N SER A 401 -2.02 -24.26 10.65
CA SER A 401 -1.35 -25.47 11.18
C SER A 401 0.05 -25.15 11.71
N GLU A 402 0.87 -24.47 10.92
CA GLU A 402 2.25 -24.17 11.30
C GLU A 402 2.35 -23.15 12.43
N LEU A 403 1.45 -22.15 12.47
CA LEU A 403 1.37 -21.20 13.57
C LEU A 403 1.09 -21.91 14.90
N ALA A 404 0.16 -22.88 14.92
CA ALA A 404 -0.16 -23.65 16.13
C ALA A 404 1.04 -24.47 16.61
N VAL A 405 1.78 -25.09 15.70
CA VAL A 405 2.99 -25.86 16.00
C VAL A 405 4.10 -24.94 16.56
N VAL A 406 4.36 -23.83 15.91
CA VAL A 406 5.41 -22.87 16.32
C VAL A 406 5.12 -22.31 17.72
N LEU A 407 3.89 -21.83 17.96
CA LEU A 407 3.51 -21.33 19.29
C LEU A 407 3.59 -22.42 20.36
N GLY A 408 3.17 -23.64 20.04
CA GLY A 408 3.31 -24.78 20.94
C GLY A 408 4.77 -25.07 21.33
N ASN A 409 5.70 -25.00 20.38
CA ASN A 409 7.12 -25.20 20.62
C ASN A 409 7.72 -24.08 21.47
N ILE A 410 7.41 -22.82 21.16
CA ILE A 410 7.88 -21.64 21.91
C ILE A 410 7.44 -21.75 23.38
N TYR A 411 6.20 -22.08 23.65
CA TYR A 411 5.70 -22.22 25.02
C TYR A 411 6.23 -23.46 25.74
N ALA A 412 6.66 -24.48 25.01
CA ALA A 412 7.34 -25.64 25.58
C ALA A 412 8.85 -25.43 25.79
N GLY A 413 9.39 -24.25 25.47
CA GLY A 413 10.82 -23.96 25.56
C GLY A 413 11.68 -24.73 24.55
N ARG A 414 11.12 -25.11 23.40
CA ARG A 414 11.77 -25.87 22.32
C ARG A 414 12.05 -25.00 21.08
N SER A 415 12.24 -23.69 21.28
CA SER A 415 12.54 -22.73 20.18
C SER A 415 14.02 -22.77 19.80
#